data_c95dc6ea826d6799b75ebe837b3cfe80
#
_entry.id   c95dc6ea826d6799b75ebe837b3cfe80
#
_cell.length_a   1.000
_cell.length_b   1.000
_cell.length_c   1.000
_cell.angle_alpha   90.00
_cell.angle_beta   90.00
_cell.angle_gamma   90.00
#
_symmetry.space_group_name_H-M   'P 1'
#
loop_
_entity.id
_entity.type
_entity.pdbx_description
1 polymer ?
#
loop_
_entity_poly.entity_id
_entity_poly.type
_entity_poly.pdbx_seq_one_letter_code
_entity_poly.pdbx_strand_id
1 'polypeptide(L)' 'ALMGVYGRVADVLIESATLEGDKKIIHEKISRQDLAKMVGASREMVSRVMRDFDEQGFIQTLTGGAILLNERRAESR' A
#
# COMPACT_ATOMS: atom_id res chain seq x y z
N ALA A 1 9.03 12.93 -8.94
CA ALA A 1 9.45 13.07 -7.55
C ALA A 1 8.98 11.89 -6.72
N LEU A 2 9.59 11.73 -5.56
CA LEU A 2 9.26 10.61 -4.69
C LEU A 2 7.81 10.66 -4.24
N MET A 3 7.28 11.84 -4.03
CA MET A 3 5.90 11.97 -3.59
C MET A 3 4.92 11.42 -4.60
N GLY A 4 5.26 11.53 -5.87
CA GLY A 4 4.40 10.95 -6.90
C GLY A 4 4.32 9.45 -6.80
N VAL A 5 5.45 8.80 -6.52
CA VAL A 5 5.45 7.34 -6.40
C VAL A 5 4.67 6.91 -5.16
N TYR A 6 4.88 7.59 -4.04
CA TYR A 6 4.15 7.26 -2.82
C TYR A 6 2.63 7.38 -3.04
N GLY A 7 2.21 8.47 -3.67
CA GLY A 7 0.79 8.67 -3.95
C GLY A 7 0.21 7.62 -4.87
N ARG A 8 0.98 7.26 -5.90
CA ARG A 8 0.50 6.24 -6.85
C ARG A 8 0.38 4.88 -6.21
N VAL A 9 1.36 4.52 -5.39
CA VAL A 9 1.28 3.23 -4.69
C VAL A 9 0.09 3.24 -3.73
N ALA A 10 -0.10 4.33 -3.01
CA ALA A 10 -1.24 4.42 -2.10
C ALA A 10 -2.55 4.27 -2.85
N ASP A 11 -2.67 4.90 -4.02
CA ASP A 11 -3.90 4.81 -4.81
C ASP A 11 -4.18 3.38 -5.23
N VAL A 12 -3.16 2.67 -5.69
CA VAL A 12 -3.34 1.27 -6.10
C VAL A 12 -3.80 0.43 -4.92
N LEU A 13 -3.18 0.64 -3.77
CA LEU A 13 -3.55 -0.13 -2.58
C LEU A 13 -4.98 0.14 -2.17
N ILE A 14 -5.37 1.41 -2.18
CA ILE A 14 -6.72 1.79 -1.80
C ILE A 14 -7.74 1.19 -2.76
N GLU A 15 -7.45 1.23 -4.05
CA GLU A 15 -8.35 0.68 -5.05
C GLU A 15 -8.46 -0.82 -4.98
N SER A 16 -7.41 -1.48 -4.51
CA SER A 16 -7.39 -2.93 -4.40
C SER A 16 -8.06 -3.45 -3.13
N ALA A 17 -8.35 -2.55 -2.20
CA ALA A 17 -8.87 -2.96 -0.91
C ALA A 17 -10.38 -3.20 -0.96
N THR A 18 -10.82 -4.13 -0.15
CA THR A 18 -12.24 -4.44 0.03
C THR A 18 -12.66 -3.93 1.40
N LEU A 19 -13.80 -3.28 1.45
CA LEU A 19 -14.33 -2.80 2.72
C LEU A 19 -14.96 -3.96 3.48
N GLU A 20 -14.46 -4.20 4.68
CA GLU A 20 -14.98 -5.27 5.54
C GLU A 20 -15.26 -4.69 6.91
N GLY A 21 -16.53 -4.47 7.18
CA GLY A 21 -16.91 -3.70 8.34
C GLY A 21 -16.48 -2.26 8.15
N ASP A 22 -15.68 -1.76 9.07
CA ASP A 22 -15.13 -0.42 8.97
C ASP A 22 -13.66 -0.42 8.54
N LYS A 23 -13.17 -1.56 8.07
CA LYS A 23 -11.77 -1.72 7.70
C LYS A 23 -11.63 -2.03 6.22
N LYS A 24 -10.52 -1.57 5.64
CA LYS A 24 -10.19 -1.86 4.26
C LYS A 24 -9.06 -2.86 4.23
N ILE A 25 -9.29 -3.97 3.54
CA ILE A 25 -8.33 -5.07 3.53
C ILE A 25 -8.06 -5.50 2.10
N ILE A 26 -6.80 -5.69 1.79
CA ILE A 26 -6.37 -6.19 0.49
C ILE A 26 -6.07 -7.66 0.63
N HIS A 27 -6.88 -8.49 -0.03
CA HIS A 27 -6.66 -9.94 -0.02
C HIS A 27 -5.82 -10.40 -1.18
N GLU A 28 -5.83 -9.63 -2.25
CA GLU A 28 -5.06 -9.93 -3.44
C GLU A 28 -3.56 -9.82 -3.16
N LYS A 29 -2.79 -10.76 -3.69
CA LYS A 29 -1.35 -10.69 -3.54
C LYS A 29 -0.77 -9.97 -4.74
N ILE A 30 -0.36 -8.74 -4.52
CA ILE A 30 0.26 -7.93 -5.56
C ILE A 30 1.75 -7.91 -5.31
N SER A 31 2.53 -8.46 -6.25
CA SER A 31 3.97 -8.49 -6.08
C SER A 31 4.55 -7.09 -6.22
N ARG A 32 5.74 -6.89 -5.66
CA ARG A 32 6.43 -5.62 -5.80
C ARG A 32 6.69 -5.30 -7.26
N GLN A 33 6.99 -6.32 -8.05
CA GLN A 33 7.25 -6.12 -9.46
C GLN A 33 6.01 -5.66 -10.21
N ASP A 34 4.88 -6.28 -9.93
CA ASP A 34 3.62 -5.86 -10.55
C ASP A 34 3.26 -4.45 -10.14
N LEU A 35 3.41 -4.15 -8.87
CA LEU A 35 3.11 -2.83 -8.37
C LEU A 35 4.00 -1.78 -9.03
N ALA A 36 5.27 -2.12 -9.22
CA ALA A 36 6.21 -1.21 -9.88
C ALA A 36 5.75 -0.90 -11.30
N LYS A 37 5.28 -1.91 -12.01
CA LYS A 37 4.78 -1.70 -13.37
C LYS A 37 3.55 -0.81 -13.37
N MET A 38 2.68 -1.00 -12.41
CA MET A 38 1.45 -0.23 -12.35
C MET A 38 1.70 1.24 -12.06
N VAL A 39 2.70 1.55 -11.26
CA VAL A 39 2.97 2.93 -10.89
C VAL A 39 4.12 3.57 -11.67
N GLY A 40 4.77 2.80 -12.54
CA GLY A 40 5.84 3.34 -13.35
C GLY A 40 7.11 3.61 -12.58
N ALA A 41 7.44 2.75 -11.63
CA ALA A 41 8.62 2.91 -10.80
C ALA A 41 9.44 1.62 -10.80
N SER A 42 10.60 1.66 -10.18
CA SER A 42 11.42 0.47 -10.04
C SER A 42 10.91 -0.39 -8.89
N ARG A 43 11.23 -1.68 -8.94
CA ARG A 43 10.87 -2.58 -7.87
C ARG A 43 11.47 -2.14 -6.54
N GLU A 44 12.71 -1.64 -6.59
CA GLU A 44 13.37 -1.19 -5.38
C GLU A 44 12.68 0.01 -4.76
N MET A 45 12.24 0.92 -5.61
CA MET A 45 11.51 2.08 -5.12
C MET A 45 10.19 1.67 -4.48
N VAL A 46 9.48 0.74 -5.09
CA VAL A 46 8.22 0.25 -4.54
C VAL A 46 8.46 -0.44 -3.20
N SER A 47 9.53 -1.24 -3.10
CA SER A 47 9.84 -1.90 -1.84
C SER A 47 10.10 -0.89 -0.74
N ARG A 48 10.78 0.20 -1.07
CA ARG A 48 11.04 1.26 -0.11
C ARG A 48 9.75 1.95 0.33
N VAL A 49 8.88 2.23 -0.64
CA VAL A 49 7.61 2.87 -0.34
C VAL A 49 6.78 1.98 0.59
N MET A 50 6.73 0.68 0.29
CA MET A 50 5.96 -0.25 1.12
C MET A 50 6.52 -0.32 2.53
N ARG A 51 7.84 -0.31 2.67
CA ARG A 51 8.45 -0.31 3.99
C ARG A 51 8.08 0.94 4.76
N ASP A 52 8.14 2.09 4.09
CA ASP A 52 7.79 3.35 4.75
C ASP A 52 6.33 3.35 5.19
N PHE A 53 5.44 2.85 4.35
CA PHE A 53 4.03 2.75 4.70
C PHE A 53 3.83 1.85 5.92
N ASP A 54 4.56 0.74 5.96
CA ASP A 54 4.46 -0.16 7.09
C ASP A 54 4.96 0.51 8.38
N GLU A 55 6.07 1.22 8.29
CA GLU A 55 6.63 1.89 9.45
C GLU A 55 5.75 3.02 9.95
N GLN A 56 5.04 3.67 9.04
CA GLN A 56 4.14 4.75 9.42
C GLN A 56 2.79 4.24 9.90
N GLY A 57 2.53 2.96 9.74
CA GLY A 57 1.26 2.39 10.16
C GLY A 57 0.15 2.54 9.15
N PHE A 58 0.46 3.00 7.93
CA PHE A 58 -0.54 3.09 6.88
C PHE A 58 -0.99 1.71 6.42
N ILE A 59 -0.08 0.76 6.39
CA ILE A 59 -0.41 -0.63 6.07
C ILE A 59 0.05 -1.53 7.19
N GLN A 60 -0.62 -2.67 7.33
CA GLN A 60 -0.27 -3.66 8.32
C GLN A 60 -0.52 -5.04 7.71
N THR A 61 0.51 -5.87 7.70
CA THR A 61 0.39 -7.23 7.18
C THR A 61 -0.33 -8.09 8.19
N LEU A 62 -1.38 -8.75 7.75
CA LEU A 62 -2.17 -9.62 8.61
C LEU A 62 -1.74 -11.07 8.43
N THR A 63 -2.21 -11.91 9.33
CA THR A 63 -1.99 -13.35 9.22
C THR A 63 -2.55 -13.83 7.89
N GLY A 64 -1.77 -14.61 7.15
CA GLY A 64 -2.21 -15.10 5.86
C GLY A 64 -1.80 -14.21 4.70
N GLY A 65 -1.17 -13.08 4.97
CA GLY A 65 -0.63 -12.23 3.92
C GLY A 65 -1.53 -11.10 3.46
N ALA A 66 -2.74 -11.02 3.99
CA ALA A 66 -3.61 -9.89 3.65
C ALA A 66 -3.03 -8.60 4.24
N ILE A 67 -3.42 -7.47 3.67
CA ILE A 67 -2.92 -6.18 4.11
C ILE A 67 -4.07 -5.31 4.57
N LEU A 68 -3.96 -4.83 5.80
CA LEU A 68 -4.94 -3.90 6.35
C LEU A 68 -4.48 -2.48 6.04
N LEU A 69 -5.39 -1.67 5.52
CA LEU A 69 -5.12 -0.26 5.25
C LEU A 69 -5.67 0.60 6.37
N ASN A 70 -4.82 1.50 6.86
CA ASN A 70 -5.22 2.47 7.87
C ASN A 70 -5.17 3.86 7.27
N GLU A 71 -6.16 4.18 6.45
CA GLU A 71 -6.17 5.44 5.74
C GLU A 71 -6.09 6.64 6.65
N ARG A 72 -6.69 6.55 7.83
CA ARG A 72 -6.65 7.65 8.78
C ARG A 72 -5.25 8.01 9.19
N ARG A 73 -4.37 7.00 9.28
CA ARG A 73 -2.99 7.24 9.65
C ARG A 73 -2.28 8.09 8.62
N ALA A 74 -2.58 7.83 7.34
CA ALA A 74 -1.95 8.58 6.27
C ALA A 74 -2.40 10.02 6.27
N GLU A 75 -3.63 10.28 6.71
CA GLU A 75 -4.20 11.63 6.68
C GLU A 75 -3.88 12.43 7.93
N SER A 76 -3.81 11.74 9.05
CA SER A 76 -3.60 12.47 10.30
C SER A 76 -2.12 12.75 10.49
N ARG A 77 -1.81 13.95 10.66
CA ARG A 77 -0.45 14.36 10.91
C ARG A 77 -0.41 15.57 11.72
#